data_387fc532ac96c48c50896245993c14ea
#
_entry.id   387fc532ac96c48c50896245993c14ea
#
_cell.length_a   1.000
_cell.length_b   1.000
_cell.length_c   1.000
_cell.angle_alpha   90.00
_cell.angle_beta   90.00
_cell.angle_gamma   90.00
#
_symmetry.space_group_name_H-M   'P 1'
#
loop_
_entity.id
_entity.type
_entity.pdbx_description
1 polymer ?
#
loop_
_entity_poly.entity_id
_entity_poly.type
_entity_poly.pdbx_seq_one_letter_code
_entity_poly.pdbx_strand_id
1 'polypeptide(L)'
;MNTLSYKTVSANSATVNKEWVLVDADGQTLGRLSSKVAKLIRGKYKPNYTPHVDCGDNVVIINAEKIVLTGNKWRDKSYIRHTGYPGGQRSLTATEMFEKDPTRLIEKAVKGMLPKNILGAALFRNLYVYAGGEHKQAGQKPKAINLNDLK
;
A
#
# COMPACT_ATOMS: atom_id res chain seq x y z
N MET A 1 -27.86 9.44 -39.12
CA MET A 1 -26.96 8.45 -38.46
C MET A 1 -26.61 8.99 -37.07
N ASN A 2 -27.09 8.35 -36.01
CA ASN A 2 -26.68 8.68 -34.66
C ASN A 2 -25.29 8.09 -34.42
N THR A 3 -24.26 8.88 -34.65
CA THR A 3 -22.92 8.54 -34.20
C THR A 3 -22.91 8.66 -32.68
N LEU A 4 -23.08 7.54 -31.98
CA LEU A 4 -22.87 7.44 -30.54
C LEU A 4 -21.39 7.71 -30.26
N SER A 5 -21.05 8.98 -30.01
CA SER A 5 -19.73 9.30 -29.46
C SER A 5 -19.73 8.89 -28.01
N TYR A 6 -19.05 7.78 -27.69
CA TYR A 6 -18.80 7.39 -26.30
C TYR A 6 -17.92 8.44 -25.64
N LYS A 7 -18.49 9.22 -24.74
CA LYS A 7 -17.72 10.17 -23.94
C LYS A 7 -16.90 9.39 -22.91
N THR A 8 -15.59 9.46 -23.02
CA THR A 8 -14.69 8.88 -22.03
C THR A 8 -14.90 9.60 -20.69
N VAL A 9 -15.30 8.85 -19.67
CA VAL A 9 -15.46 9.37 -18.31
C VAL A 9 -14.09 9.43 -17.67
N SER A 10 -13.63 10.64 -17.35
CA SER A 10 -12.39 10.89 -16.61
C SER A 10 -12.74 11.40 -15.22
N ALA A 11 -12.18 10.78 -14.18
CA ALA A 11 -12.33 11.26 -12.81
C ALA A 11 -11.50 12.52 -12.59
N ASN A 12 -11.99 13.40 -11.72
CA ASN A 12 -11.26 14.55 -11.21
C ASN A 12 -11.35 14.56 -9.68
N SER A 13 -10.62 15.44 -9.00
CA SER A 13 -10.57 15.51 -7.54
C SER A 13 -11.95 15.71 -6.88
N ALA A 14 -12.92 16.32 -7.59
CA ALA A 14 -14.27 16.55 -7.09
C ALA A 14 -15.20 15.33 -7.26
N THR A 15 -14.92 14.47 -8.26
CA THR A 15 -15.76 13.31 -8.60
C THR A 15 -15.25 12.00 -8.00
N VAL A 16 -14.05 12.00 -7.43
CA VAL A 16 -13.46 10.82 -6.78
C VAL A 16 -14.15 10.57 -5.43
N ASN A 17 -14.67 9.35 -5.26
CA ASN A 17 -15.13 8.86 -3.97
C ASN A 17 -14.07 7.96 -3.35
N LYS A 18 -13.53 8.35 -2.17
CA LYS A 18 -12.56 7.57 -1.40
C LYS A 18 -13.26 6.90 -0.23
N GLU A 19 -13.08 5.60 -0.13
CA GLU A 19 -13.54 4.80 1.00
C GLU A 19 -12.39 4.48 1.95
N TRP A 20 -12.74 4.09 3.17
CA TRP A 20 -11.78 3.60 4.16
C TRP A 20 -11.88 2.07 4.23
N VAL A 21 -10.74 1.43 4.06
CA VAL A 21 -10.62 -0.03 3.99
C VAL A 21 -9.71 -0.52 5.10
N LEU A 22 -10.17 -1.50 5.85
CA LEU A 22 -9.40 -2.19 6.87
C LEU A 22 -8.91 -3.54 6.32
N VAL A 23 -7.63 -3.79 6.46
CA VAL A 23 -6.96 -5.02 6.00
C VAL A 23 -6.21 -5.63 7.19
N ASP A 24 -6.44 -6.91 7.44
CA ASP A 24 -5.68 -7.67 8.40
C ASP A 24 -4.45 -8.32 7.75
N ALA A 25 -3.28 -8.10 8.33
CA ALA A 25 -2.01 -8.66 7.86
C ALA A 25 -1.68 -10.02 8.50
N ASP A 26 -2.49 -10.50 9.45
CA ASP A 26 -2.23 -11.75 10.16
C ASP A 26 -2.08 -12.93 9.20
N GLY A 27 -0.95 -13.64 9.29
CA GLY A 27 -0.62 -14.78 8.43
C GLY A 27 -0.45 -14.50 6.93
N GLN A 28 -0.56 -13.24 6.51
CA GLN A 28 -0.44 -12.86 5.09
C GLN A 28 1.03 -12.76 4.66
N THR A 29 1.31 -13.19 3.41
CA THR A 29 2.65 -13.01 2.85
C THR A 29 2.86 -11.57 2.42
N LEU A 30 3.99 -10.97 2.83
CA LEU A 30 4.33 -9.55 2.57
C LEU A 30 4.10 -9.13 1.10
N GLY A 31 4.60 -9.92 0.13
CA GLY A 31 4.52 -9.55 -1.29
C GLY A 31 3.09 -9.55 -1.82
N ARG A 32 2.29 -10.58 -1.48
CA ARG A 32 0.90 -10.70 -1.91
C ARG A 32 0.02 -9.63 -1.28
N LEU A 33 0.16 -9.40 0.03
CA LEU A 33 -0.50 -8.32 0.74
C LEU A 33 -0.18 -6.97 0.09
N SER A 34 1.11 -6.65 -0.06
CA SER A 34 1.54 -5.35 -0.57
C SER A 34 1.06 -5.08 -2.01
N SER A 35 1.01 -6.11 -2.87
CA SER A 35 0.53 -5.95 -4.25
C SER A 35 -0.96 -5.63 -4.31
N LYS A 36 -1.78 -6.28 -3.49
CA LYS A 36 -3.23 -6.01 -3.40
C LYS A 36 -3.51 -4.65 -2.77
N VAL A 37 -2.80 -4.32 -1.70
CA VAL A 37 -2.87 -2.99 -1.07
C VAL A 37 -2.48 -1.87 -2.05
N ALA A 38 -1.43 -2.05 -2.84
CA ALA A 38 -1.04 -1.08 -3.85
C ALA A 38 -2.10 -0.89 -4.95
N LYS A 39 -2.84 -1.97 -5.34
CA LYS A 39 -3.99 -1.87 -6.24
C LYS A 39 -5.13 -1.06 -5.63
N LEU A 40 -5.44 -1.27 -4.32
CA LEU A 40 -6.48 -0.52 -3.59
C LEU A 40 -6.13 0.97 -3.50
N ILE A 41 -4.92 1.31 -3.04
CA ILE A 41 -4.44 2.69 -2.90
C ILE A 41 -4.42 3.41 -4.25
N ARG A 42 -4.09 2.70 -5.34
CA ARG A 42 -4.12 3.28 -6.69
C ARG A 42 -5.54 3.37 -7.28
N GLY A 43 -6.49 2.59 -6.77
CA GLY A 43 -7.88 2.57 -7.26
C GLY A 43 -8.08 1.79 -8.55
N LYS A 44 -7.17 0.88 -8.92
CA LYS A 44 -7.24 0.11 -10.18
C LYS A 44 -8.44 -0.82 -10.30
N TYR A 45 -9.15 -1.10 -9.23
CA TYR A 45 -10.35 -1.93 -9.21
C TYR A 45 -11.62 -1.11 -9.49
N LYS A 46 -11.54 0.22 -9.43
CA LYS A 46 -12.69 1.11 -9.69
C LYS A 46 -12.91 1.30 -11.19
N PRO A 47 -14.18 1.28 -11.67
CA PRO A 47 -14.49 1.43 -13.09
C PRO A 47 -14.12 2.81 -13.63
N ASN A 48 -14.11 3.86 -12.79
CA ASN A 48 -13.74 5.23 -13.13
C ASN A 48 -12.25 5.54 -12.92
N TYR A 49 -11.41 4.51 -12.84
CA TYR A 49 -9.98 4.68 -12.65
C TYR A 49 -9.37 5.60 -13.72
N THR A 50 -8.70 6.65 -13.26
CA THR A 50 -7.99 7.61 -14.13
C THR A 50 -6.52 7.68 -13.70
N PRO A 51 -5.54 7.39 -14.59
CA PRO A 51 -4.14 7.20 -14.21
C PRO A 51 -3.45 8.41 -13.58
N HIS A 52 -3.88 9.63 -13.92
CA HIS A 52 -3.27 10.86 -13.42
C HIS A 52 -3.95 11.46 -12.18
N VAL A 53 -5.01 10.83 -11.69
CA VAL A 53 -5.78 11.26 -10.52
C VAL A 53 -5.66 10.22 -9.41
N ASP A 54 -5.65 10.69 -8.16
CA ASP A 54 -5.74 9.82 -6.98
C ASP A 54 -7.18 9.31 -6.78
N CYS A 55 -7.51 8.20 -7.44
CA CYS A 55 -8.82 7.54 -7.38
C CYS A 55 -8.90 6.44 -6.31
N GLY A 56 -7.82 6.17 -5.61
CA GLY A 56 -7.73 5.07 -4.65
C GLY A 56 -8.44 5.33 -3.34
N ASP A 57 -8.40 4.32 -2.48
CA ASP A 57 -8.98 4.37 -1.14
C ASP A 57 -7.91 4.56 -0.07
N ASN A 58 -8.37 4.97 1.12
CA ASN A 58 -7.53 4.99 2.30
C ASN A 58 -7.46 3.57 2.88
N VAL A 59 -6.26 3.03 3.03
CA VAL A 59 -6.07 1.65 3.51
C VAL A 59 -5.42 1.67 4.88
N VAL A 60 -6.09 1.03 5.83
CA VAL A 60 -5.60 0.79 7.18
C VAL A 60 -5.19 -0.67 7.29
N ILE A 61 -3.94 -0.93 7.65
CA ILE A 61 -3.40 -2.28 7.87
C ILE A 61 -3.16 -2.47 9.37
N ILE A 62 -3.68 -3.56 9.91
CA ILE A 62 -3.48 -3.96 11.31
C ILE A 62 -2.67 -5.24 11.38
N ASN A 63 -2.17 -5.57 12.59
CA ASN A 63 -1.38 -6.79 12.86
C ASN A 63 -0.10 -6.91 12.00
N ALA A 64 0.59 -5.79 11.72
CA ALA A 64 1.80 -5.81 10.91
C ALA A 64 2.91 -6.70 11.50
N GLU A 65 2.90 -6.92 12.80
CA GLU A 65 3.83 -7.82 13.50
C GLU A 65 3.64 -9.31 13.18
N LYS A 66 2.46 -9.71 12.63
CA LYS A 66 2.15 -11.11 12.30
C LYS A 66 2.35 -11.43 10.82
N ILE A 67 3.02 -10.55 10.08
CA ILE A 67 3.27 -10.74 8.65
C ILE A 67 4.27 -11.86 8.41
N VAL A 68 4.08 -12.59 7.31
CA VAL A 68 4.92 -13.74 6.97
C VAL A 68 5.82 -13.44 5.78
N LEU A 69 7.10 -13.80 5.90
CA LEU A 69 8.05 -13.88 4.81
C LEU A 69 8.38 -15.35 4.55
N THR A 70 8.27 -15.80 3.30
CA THR A 70 8.52 -17.19 2.91
C THR A 70 10.01 -17.45 2.66
N GLY A 71 10.47 -18.68 2.97
CA GLY A 71 11.86 -19.10 2.79
C GLY A 71 12.81 -18.31 3.69
N ASN A 72 14.06 -18.15 3.24
CA ASN A 72 15.12 -17.50 4.02
C ASN A 72 15.10 -15.96 3.96
N LYS A 73 14.01 -15.34 3.50
CA LYS A 73 13.95 -13.88 3.28
C LYS A 73 14.16 -13.04 4.55
N TRP A 74 13.89 -13.58 5.71
CA TRP A 74 14.18 -12.91 6.96
C TRP A 74 15.67 -12.58 7.11
N ARG A 75 16.54 -13.49 6.69
CA ARG A 75 18.00 -13.35 6.77
C ARG A 75 18.61 -12.72 5.52
N ASP A 76 18.17 -13.15 4.33
CA ASP A 76 18.84 -12.83 3.06
C ASP A 76 18.33 -11.52 2.45
N LYS A 77 17.07 -11.10 2.76
CA LYS A 77 16.52 -9.87 2.21
C LYS A 77 17.13 -8.66 2.91
N SER A 78 17.92 -7.88 2.15
CA SER A 78 18.55 -6.66 2.64
C SER A 78 17.90 -5.40 2.03
N TYR A 79 17.79 -4.38 2.85
CA TYR A 79 17.31 -3.05 2.48
C TYR A 79 18.47 -2.08 2.51
N ILE A 80 18.93 -1.68 1.33
CA ILE A 80 20.07 -0.79 1.15
C ILE A 80 19.59 0.65 1.06
N ARG A 81 20.30 1.55 1.73
CA ARG A 81 20.18 3.01 1.57
C ARG A 81 21.57 3.63 1.52
N HIS A 82 21.70 4.77 0.89
CA HIS A 82 22.94 5.53 0.81
C HIS A 82 22.76 6.91 1.46
N THR A 83 23.75 7.37 2.21
CA THR A 83 23.70 8.68 2.90
C THR A 83 24.13 9.85 2.01
N GLY A 84 24.71 9.57 0.83
CA GLY A 84 25.27 10.57 -0.09
C GLY A 84 26.78 10.83 0.09
N TYR A 85 27.40 10.34 1.16
CA TYR A 85 28.82 10.52 1.43
C TYR A 85 29.64 9.30 0.97
N PRO A 86 30.96 9.44 0.67
CA PRO A 86 31.84 8.31 0.42
C PRO A 86 31.74 7.26 1.53
N GLY A 87 31.58 5.98 1.16
CA GLY A 87 31.37 4.89 2.14
C GLY A 87 30.02 4.92 2.86
N GLY A 88 29.06 5.75 2.43
CA GLY A 88 27.77 5.98 3.08
C GLY A 88 26.71 4.91 2.79
N GLN A 89 27.05 3.75 2.23
CA GLN A 89 26.09 2.66 2.05
C GLN A 89 25.77 2.03 3.41
N ARG A 90 24.47 1.90 3.69
CA ARG A 90 23.93 1.22 4.86
C ARG A 90 22.97 0.13 4.40
N SER A 91 23.07 -1.05 4.99
CA SER A 91 22.19 -2.17 4.77
C SER A 91 21.55 -2.61 6.07
N LEU A 92 20.29 -3.01 6.00
CA LEU A 92 19.56 -3.63 7.10
C LEU A 92 18.91 -4.90 6.58
N THR A 93 18.99 -5.98 7.32
CA THR A 93 18.23 -7.20 7.01
C THR A 93 16.75 -7.02 7.30
N ALA A 94 15.90 -7.90 6.76
CA ALA A 94 14.47 -7.85 7.04
C ALA A 94 14.19 -8.01 8.54
N THR A 95 14.92 -8.90 9.22
CA THR A 95 14.83 -9.13 10.67
C THR A 95 15.15 -7.85 11.45
N GLU A 96 16.31 -7.23 11.20
CA GLU A 96 16.70 -6.00 11.89
C GLU A 96 15.73 -4.84 11.65
N MET A 97 15.14 -4.76 10.45
CA MET A 97 14.12 -3.75 10.14
C MET A 97 12.83 -4.02 10.91
N PHE A 98 12.41 -5.26 11.00
CA PHE A 98 11.20 -5.69 11.70
C PHE A 98 11.30 -5.49 13.21
N GLU A 99 12.44 -5.80 13.81
CA GLU A 99 12.71 -5.58 15.24
C GLU A 99 12.68 -4.10 15.61
N LYS A 100 13.14 -3.22 14.71
CA LYS A 100 13.10 -1.77 14.93
C LYS A 100 11.69 -1.21 14.80
N ASP A 101 10.98 -1.63 13.77
CA ASP A 101 9.64 -1.14 13.48
C ASP A 101 8.96 -2.07 12.45
N PRO A 102 8.01 -2.92 12.87
CA PRO A 102 7.34 -3.86 11.98
C PRO A 102 6.53 -3.19 10.88
N THR A 103 6.06 -1.93 11.09
CA THR A 103 5.26 -1.20 10.10
C THR A 103 6.08 -0.87 8.86
N ARG A 104 7.36 -0.54 9.03
CA ARG A 104 8.27 -0.15 7.94
C ARG A 104 8.46 -1.20 6.87
N LEU A 105 8.35 -2.49 7.24
CA LEU A 105 8.50 -3.56 6.28
C LEU A 105 7.39 -3.51 5.23
N ILE A 106 6.15 -3.32 5.68
CA ILE A 106 4.97 -3.19 4.81
C ILE A 106 5.03 -1.87 4.03
N GLU A 107 5.31 -0.76 4.70
CA GLU A 107 5.42 0.55 4.06
C GLU A 107 6.42 0.56 2.90
N LYS A 108 7.62 0.00 3.12
CA LYS A 108 8.64 -0.11 2.07
C LYS A 108 8.21 -0.99 0.91
N ALA A 109 7.53 -2.10 1.20
CA ALA A 109 7.04 -3.00 0.16
C ALA A 109 5.95 -2.32 -0.69
N VAL A 110 4.96 -1.67 -0.08
CA VAL A 110 3.90 -0.93 -0.79
C VAL A 110 4.47 0.26 -1.55
N LYS A 111 5.35 1.06 -0.93
CA LYS A 111 6.01 2.21 -1.59
C LYS A 111 6.79 1.79 -2.83
N GLY A 112 7.45 0.62 -2.80
CA GLY A 112 8.14 0.05 -3.95
C GLY A 112 7.23 -0.36 -5.10
N MET A 113 5.95 -0.64 -4.82
CA MET A 113 4.94 -1.06 -5.80
C MET A 113 4.09 0.11 -6.34
N LEU A 114 4.15 1.27 -5.69
CA LEU A 114 3.51 2.49 -6.18
C LEU A 114 4.38 3.18 -7.24
N PRO A 115 3.78 4.00 -8.13
CA PRO A 115 4.54 4.76 -9.13
C PRO A 115 5.53 5.70 -8.47
N LYS A 116 6.72 5.83 -9.07
CA LYS A 116 7.83 6.68 -8.55
C LYS A 116 7.71 8.12 -9.09
N ASN A 117 6.61 8.77 -8.80
CA ASN A 117 6.32 10.14 -9.20
C ASN A 117 5.60 10.91 -8.07
N ILE A 118 5.27 12.17 -8.31
CA ILE A 118 4.57 13.04 -7.35
C ILE A 118 3.23 12.41 -6.95
N LEU A 119 2.47 11.85 -7.90
CA LEU A 119 1.22 11.16 -7.63
C LEU A 119 1.43 9.95 -6.71
N GLY A 120 2.46 9.14 -6.95
CA GLY A 120 2.78 7.99 -6.09
C GLY A 120 3.14 8.41 -4.66
N ALA A 121 3.80 9.54 -4.48
CA ALA A 121 4.05 10.10 -3.15
C ALA A 121 2.76 10.56 -2.45
N ALA A 122 1.80 11.13 -3.20
CA ALA A 122 0.48 11.48 -2.69
C ALA A 122 -0.34 10.23 -2.31
N LEU A 123 -0.35 9.22 -3.18
CA LEU A 123 -1.00 7.93 -2.94
C LEU A 123 -0.48 7.23 -1.68
N PHE A 124 0.81 7.30 -1.42
CA PHE A 124 1.41 6.69 -0.24
C PHE A 124 0.89 7.28 1.08
N ARG A 125 0.41 8.52 1.10
CA ARG A 125 -0.21 9.15 2.28
C ARG A 125 -1.55 8.52 2.67
N ASN A 126 -2.19 7.77 1.76
CA ASN A 126 -3.44 7.06 2.01
C ASN A 126 -3.22 5.70 2.69
N LEU A 127 -1.98 5.36 3.02
CA LEU A 127 -1.60 4.12 3.72
C LEU A 127 -1.36 4.41 5.19
N TYR A 128 -2.03 3.65 6.05
CA TYR A 128 -1.89 3.65 7.50
C TYR A 128 -1.57 2.25 7.97
N VAL A 129 -0.43 2.05 8.63
CA VAL A 129 0.02 0.72 9.10
C VAL A 129 0.17 0.74 10.60
N TYR A 130 -0.39 -0.27 11.27
CA TYR A 130 -0.33 -0.46 12.71
C TYR A 130 0.28 -1.82 13.04
N ALA A 131 1.16 -1.85 14.04
CA ALA A 131 1.83 -3.08 14.49
C ALA A 131 0.82 -4.06 15.07
N GLY A 132 -0.01 -3.60 15.99
CA GLY A 132 -1.05 -4.41 16.67
C GLY A 132 -2.42 -4.35 15.98
N GLY A 133 -3.44 -4.85 16.68
CA GLY A 133 -4.84 -4.88 16.19
C GLY A 133 -5.62 -3.56 16.35
N GLU A 134 -5.09 -2.60 17.10
CA GLU A 134 -5.76 -1.32 17.33
C GLU A 134 -5.31 -0.26 16.32
N HIS A 135 -6.24 0.55 15.83
CA HIS A 135 -5.98 1.64 14.90
C HIS A 135 -6.66 2.94 15.33
N LYS A 136 -6.09 4.08 14.94
CA LYS A 136 -6.61 5.41 15.31
C LYS A 136 -7.75 5.91 14.41
N GLN A 137 -8.11 5.21 13.35
CA GLN A 137 -9.11 5.60 12.35
C GLN A 137 -10.51 5.04 12.61
N ALA A 138 -10.85 4.69 13.87
CA ALA A 138 -12.18 4.17 14.22
C ALA A 138 -13.33 5.12 13.84
N GLY A 139 -13.12 6.44 13.96
CA GLY A 139 -14.11 7.44 13.56
C GLY A 139 -14.47 7.46 12.08
N GLN A 140 -13.59 6.93 11.22
CA GLN A 140 -13.82 6.83 9.77
C GLN A 140 -14.62 5.56 9.37
N LYS A 141 -14.91 4.67 10.32
CA LYS A 141 -15.64 3.40 10.13
C LYS A 141 -15.09 2.59 8.94
N PRO A 142 -13.80 2.20 8.95
CA PRO A 142 -13.21 1.50 7.83
C PRO A 142 -13.89 0.14 7.61
N LYS A 143 -14.16 -0.19 6.34
CA LYS A 143 -14.74 -1.48 5.94
C LYS A 143 -13.69 -2.56 5.95
N ALA A 144 -13.88 -3.65 6.69
CA ALA A 144 -13.00 -4.81 6.64
C ALA A 144 -13.13 -5.52 5.28
N ILE A 145 -12.00 -5.75 4.63
CA ILE A 145 -11.92 -6.48 3.37
C ILE A 145 -10.95 -7.64 3.49
N ASN A 146 -11.41 -8.82 3.08
CA ASN A 146 -10.54 -9.98 2.91
C ASN A 146 -9.79 -9.84 1.59
N LEU A 147 -8.46 -9.78 1.65
CA LEU A 147 -7.63 -9.64 0.45
C LEU A 147 -7.77 -10.83 -0.51
N ASN A 148 -8.20 -11.99 -0.05
CA ASN A 148 -8.35 -13.17 -0.91
C ASN A 148 -9.50 -13.01 -1.92
N ASP A 149 -10.50 -12.19 -1.62
CA ASP A 149 -11.64 -11.91 -2.47
C ASP A 149 -11.32 -10.89 -3.59
N LEU A 150 -10.19 -10.17 -3.47
CA LEU A 150 -9.72 -9.25 -4.50
C LEU A 150 -8.92 -10.01 -5.58
N LYS A 151 -9.52 -10.11 -6.77
CA LYS A 151 -8.88 -10.64 -7.99
C LYS A 151 -7.86 -9.68 -8.60
#